data_3fa32cfb2bb09cbe7bda5e4fe578fbec
#
_entry.id   3fa32cfb2bb09cbe7bda5e4fe578fbec
#
_cell.length_a   1.000
_cell.length_b   1.000
_cell.length_c   1.000
_cell.angle_alpha   90.00
_cell.angle_beta   90.00
_cell.angle_gamma   90.00
#
_symmetry.space_group_name_H-M   'P 1'
#
loop_
_entity.id
_entity.type
_entity.pdbx_description
1 polymer ?
#
loop_
_entity_poly.entity_id
_entity_poly.type
_entity_poly.pdbx_seq_one_letter_code
_entity_poly.pdbx_strand_id
1 'polypeptide(L)'
;MQQHRGSPVPPHALPGTRRLANPAAARKRHYGGTPIDVLTYHYDLGRTGWNSSETDLTTATVGSKKFGQLATLDVDGNVLAQPLLVSGFTMPDGSTHDVLIVATGNNSVYAFDADSYATLWQVNLGQAQSSEDVGCSDVVPEYGISSTPVIVRKSSSSATIYLVSATEPAYLSFHTQLHALDLGTGADIATPVEIAPQAKLKSGGTISFDPQNQWNRAGLAYNAGNIYIGIGSHCDNDADAVSGWLLQYKASNLKLLHKFHTISTSSPNYELAGIWGSGFAPAIDSSGNVFAVTGNGAFARRTGDWAESVLRLPPDITKVEDHFTVSNYRKLNKDDRDFGSGGVMLVPVVEGQTAPPLAVAMGKDAVLYLLNQTDLGGLKANDAGALQWQRLAKSGQGLWGGPAYYDGPNGGLVYTQTSGDVLRAFGVATGSQPALTQVAEGNAIAGFGGSTPIVSSNGSESGTGVVWVVQRGTTVALQAYDAVNLGAPLFAANAGTWANSHGNAFVTAMEANGRVYVPAYETVTVFGLGS
;
A
#
# COMPACT_ATOMS: atom_id res chain seq x y z
N MET A 1 -40.65 11.65 -36.20
CA MET A 1 -41.20 10.29 -36.06
C MET A 1 -40.45 9.40 -37.01
N GLN A 2 -39.52 8.62 -36.54
CA GLN A 2 -39.07 7.34 -37.10
C GLN A 2 -38.12 6.74 -36.08
N GLN A 3 -38.58 5.67 -35.43
CA GLN A 3 -37.83 4.88 -34.47
C GLN A 3 -36.80 4.04 -35.23
N HIS A 4 -35.50 4.22 -34.97
CA HIS A 4 -34.50 3.22 -35.30
C HIS A 4 -34.35 2.25 -34.12
N ARG A 5 -34.87 1.04 -34.30
CA ARG A 5 -34.60 -0.10 -33.45
C ARG A 5 -33.17 -0.58 -33.75
N GLY A 6 -32.25 -0.44 -32.82
CA GLY A 6 -30.94 -1.08 -32.85
C GLY A 6 -31.11 -2.58 -32.62
N SER A 7 -30.46 -3.38 -33.46
CA SER A 7 -30.38 -4.83 -33.34
C SER A 7 -29.48 -5.21 -32.18
N PRO A 8 -29.74 -6.29 -31.42
CA PRO A 8 -28.89 -6.73 -30.34
C PRO A 8 -27.53 -7.21 -30.86
N VAL A 9 -26.44 -6.75 -30.22
CA VAL A 9 -25.09 -7.24 -30.45
C VAL A 9 -24.99 -8.66 -29.86
N PRO A 10 -24.44 -9.66 -30.58
CA PRO A 10 -24.27 -11.00 -30.04
C PRO A 10 -23.19 -11.02 -28.94
N PRO A 11 -23.34 -11.90 -27.94
CA PRO A 11 -22.36 -12.00 -26.86
C PRO A 11 -20.98 -12.42 -27.41
N HIS A 12 -19.94 -11.72 -27.01
CA HIS A 12 -18.56 -12.07 -27.33
C HIS A 12 -18.26 -13.47 -26.78
N ALA A 13 -17.88 -14.38 -27.67
CA ALA A 13 -17.38 -15.68 -27.29
C ALA A 13 -16.05 -15.52 -26.52
N LEU A 14 -15.95 -16.16 -25.36
CA LEU A 14 -14.74 -16.28 -24.58
C LEU A 14 -13.58 -16.80 -25.48
N PRO A 15 -12.38 -16.19 -25.42
CA PRO A 15 -11.23 -16.69 -26.15
C PRO A 15 -10.90 -18.10 -25.67
N GLY A 16 -10.78 -19.03 -26.63
CA GLY A 16 -10.47 -20.42 -26.35
C GLY A 16 -9.17 -20.56 -25.56
N THR A 17 -9.19 -21.49 -24.62
CA THR A 17 -8.05 -21.95 -23.84
C THR A 17 -6.83 -22.22 -24.73
N ARG A 18 -5.89 -21.27 -24.77
CA ARG A 18 -4.54 -21.56 -25.26
C ARG A 18 -3.91 -22.55 -24.29
N ARG A 19 -3.66 -23.76 -24.72
CA ARG A 19 -2.76 -24.67 -24.00
C ARG A 19 -1.42 -23.97 -23.87
N LEU A 20 -1.09 -23.54 -22.64
CA LEU A 20 0.23 -23.07 -22.28
C LEU A 20 1.22 -24.21 -22.53
N ALA A 21 2.33 -23.92 -23.20
CA ALA A 21 3.45 -24.84 -23.35
C ALA A 21 3.89 -25.29 -21.95
N ASN A 22 4.08 -26.59 -21.77
CA ASN A 22 4.61 -27.17 -20.54
C ASN A 22 5.94 -26.47 -20.21
N PRO A 23 6.08 -25.71 -19.12
CA PRO A 23 7.35 -25.14 -18.76
C PRO A 23 8.31 -26.29 -18.48
N ALA A 24 9.45 -26.30 -19.16
CA ALA A 24 10.53 -27.21 -18.81
C ALA A 24 10.76 -27.09 -17.30
N ALA A 25 10.80 -28.25 -16.60
CA ALA A 25 10.89 -28.31 -15.14
C ALA A 25 11.93 -27.30 -14.63
N ALA A 26 11.47 -26.19 -14.10
CA ALA A 26 12.32 -25.14 -13.56
C ALA A 26 13.12 -25.78 -12.42
N ARG A 27 14.45 -25.72 -12.52
CA ARG A 27 15.30 -26.21 -11.43
C ARG A 27 14.97 -25.36 -10.21
N LYS A 28 14.56 -25.99 -9.09
CA LYS A 28 14.39 -25.30 -7.81
C LYS A 28 15.67 -24.51 -7.55
N ARG A 29 15.55 -23.21 -7.52
CA ARG A 29 16.66 -22.34 -7.18
C ARG A 29 16.82 -22.37 -5.67
N HIS A 30 18.00 -22.65 -5.20
CA HIS A 30 18.31 -22.62 -3.78
C HIS A 30 18.53 -21.14 -3.39
N TYR A 31 17.62 -20.57 -2.61
CA TYR A 31 17.85 -19.32 -1.90
C TYR A 31 18.91 -19.58 -0.82
N GLY A 32 19.95 -18.73 -0.75
CA GLY A 32 21.07 -18.92 0.17
C GLY A 32 20.74 -18.57 1.62
N GLY A 33 19.73 -17.74 1.84
CA GLY A 33 19.28 -17.30 3.15
C GLY A 33 18.19 -18.16 3.78
N THR A 34 17.68 -17.73 4.92
CA THR A 34 16.46 -18.27 5.52
C THR A 34 15.25 -17.65 4.84
N PRO A 35 14.38 -18.44 4.18
CA PRO A 35 13.19 -17.90 3.53
C PRO A 35 12.29 -17.16 4.51
N ILE A 36 11.75 -16.01 4.07
CA ILE A 36 10.84 -15.20 4.85
C ILE A 36 9.43 -15.24 4.26
N ASP A 37 8.46 -14.93 5.10
CA ASP A 37 7.10 -14.58 4.70
C ASP A 37 6.99 -13.06 4.52
N VAL A 38 6.22 -12.61 3.51
CA VAL A 38 5.74 -11.24 3.37
C VAL A 38 4.22 -11.27 3.48
N LEU A 39 3.69 -11.02 4.67
CA LEU A 39 2.29 -11.25 5.01
C LEU A 39 1.44 -9.99 5.04
N THR A 40 2.06 -8.82 4.91
CA THR A 40 1.42 -7.50 4.99
C THR A 40 2.17 -6.47 4.16
N TYR A 41 1.50 -5.38 3.85
CA TYR A 41 2.09 -4.24 3.16
C TYR A 41 3.33 -3.72 3.90
N HIS A 42 4.43 -3.44 3.14
CA HIS A 42 5.70 -2.94 3.67
C HIS A 42 6.30 -3.80 4.80
N TYR A 43 6.13 -5.13 4.70
CA TYR A 43 6.74 -6.20 5.51
C TYR A 43 6.26 -6.29 6.96
N ASP A 44 5.97 -5.18 7.64
CA ASP A 44 5.68 -5.13 9.08
C ASP A 44 4.58 -4.12 9.44
N LEU A 45 4.21 -4.09 10.71
CA LEU A 45 3.16 -3.20 11.22
C LEU A 45 3.62 -1.74 11.33
N GLY A 46 4.91 -1.47 11.44
CA GLY A 46 5.49 -0.13 11.41
C GLY A 46 5.57 0.47 10.02
N ARG A 47 5.35 -0.37 8.99
CA ARG A 47 5.45 0.01 7.56
C ARG A 47 6.84 0.44 7.15
N THR A 48 7.86 -0.28 7.66
CA THR A 48 9.26 0.07 7.39
C THR A 48 9.66 -0.14 5.94
N GLY A 49 9.02 -1.05 5.22
CA GLY A 49 9.41 -1.40 3.85
C GLY A 49 10.76 -2.13 3.78
N TRP A 50 11.21 -2.74 4.89
CA TRP A 50 12.54 -3.33 5.00
C TRP A 50 12.49 -4.84 5.21
N ASN A 51 13.05 -5.58 4.23
CA ASN A 51 13.41 -6.98 4.39
C ASN A 51 14.86 -7.06 4.92
N SER A 52 15.04 -7.41 6.17
CA SER A 52 16.35 -7.51 6.85
C SER A 52 17.03 -8.89 6.72
N SER A 53 16.49 -9.79 5.93
CA SER A 53 16.95 -11.20 5.84
C SER A 53 17.41 -11.61 4.45
N GLU A 54 17.57 -10.65 3.51
CA GLU A 54 17.99 -10.93 2.15
C GLU A 54 19.50 -11.09 2.06
N THR A 55 19.97 -12.23 1.56
CA THR A 55 21.39 -12.57 1.47
C THR A 55 21.93 -12.69 0.04
N ASP A 56 21.06 -12.94 -0.95
CA ASP A 56 21.45 -13.18 -2.34
C ASP A 56 21.51 -11.87 -3.15
N LEU A 57 20.58 -10.94 -2.90
CA LEU A 57 20.47 -9.67 -3.61
C LEU A 57 21.25 -8.56 -2.89
N THR A 58 22.56 -8.60 -3.06
CA THR A 58 23.50 -7.59 -2.54
C THR A 58 23.79 -6.51 -3.59
N THR A 59 24.46 -5.42 -3.21
CA THR A 59 24.89 -4.38 -4.16
C THR A 59 25.75 -4.96 -5.28
N ALA A 60 26.63 -5.92 -4.97
CA ALA A 60 27.50 -6.57 -5.93
C ALA A 60 26.73 -7.51 -6.89
N THR A 61 25.77 -8.28 -6.38
CA THR A 61 25.02 -9.24 -7.21
C THR A 61 23.99 -8.53 -8.09
N VAL A 62 23.28 -7.52 -7.56
CA VAL A 62 22.30 -6.70 -8.29
C VAL A 62 22.97 -5.84 -9.35
N GLY A 63 24.17 -5.28 -9.08
CA GLY A 63 24.97 -4.56 -10.09
C GLY A 63 25.63 -5.44 -11.14
N SER A 64 25.50 -6.77 -11.05
CA SER A 64 26.13 -7.69 -11.99
C SER A 64 25.22 -8.03 -13.18
N LYS A 65 25.81 -8.55 -14.25
CA LYS A 65 25.07 -9.06 -15.42
C LYS A 65 24.20 -10.30 -15.14
N LYS A 66 24.32 -10.88 -13.94
CA LYS A 66 23.52 -12.05 -13.54
C LYS A 66 22.13 -11.66 -13.04
N PHE A 67 21.95 -10.42 -12.55
CA PHE A 67 20.65 -9.92 -12.14
C PHE A 67 19.86 -9.44 -13.35
N GLY A 68 18.60 -9.85 -13.45
CA GLY A 68 17.73 -9.47 -14.55
C GLY A 68 16.34 -10.06 -14.41
N GLN A 69 15.54 -9.91 -15.45
CA GLN A 69 14.20 -10.47 -15.54
C GLN A 69 14.27 -12.01 -15.62
N LEU A 70 13.50 -12.68 -14.76
CA LEU A 70 13.36 -14.13 -14.69
C LEU A 70 12.08 -14.62 -15.35
N ALA A 71 10.97 -13.91 -15.13
CA ALA A 71 9.64 -14.27 -15.63
C ALA A 71 8.73 -13.06 -15.73
N THR A 72 7.62 -13.23 -16.45
CA THR A 72 6.43 -12.39 -16.39
C THR A 72 5.25 -13.31 -16.07
N LEU A 73 4.48 -12.95 -15.04
CA LEU A 73 3.26 -13.64 -14.63
C LEU A 73 2.09 -12.88 -15.25
N ASP A 74 1.31 -13.54 -16.09
CA ASP A 74 0.11 -12.96 -16.69
C ASP A 74 -1.03 -13.03 -15.68
N VAL A 75 -1.71 -11.90 -15.48
CA VAL A 75 -2.91 -11.75 -14.65
C VAL A 75 -3.95 -10.92 -15.40
N ASP A 76 -5.14 -10.80 -14.85
CA ASP A 76 -6.19 -9.93 -15.40
C ASP A 76 -6.23 -8.59 -14.64
N GLY A 77 -6.29 -7.48 -15.37
CA GLY A 77 -6.45 -6.15 -14.80
C GLY A 77 -5.23 -5.57 -14.07
N ASN A 78 -5.46 -4.46 -13.38
CA ASN A 78 -4.41 -3.73 -12.67
C ASN A 78 -3.96 -4.44 -11.40
N VAL A 79 -2.66 -4.50 -11.14
CA VAL A 79 -2.11 -4.97 -9.86
C VAL A 79 -1.72 -3.76 -9.02
N LEU A 80 -2.68 -3.22 -8.25
CA LEU A 80 -2.45 -2.08 -7.35
C LEU A 80 -1.95 -2.52 -5.97
N ALA A 81 -2.33 -3.72 -5.56
CA ALA A 81 -1.90 -4.35 -4.32
C ALA A 81 -0.43 -4.76 -4.40
N GLN A 82 0.33 -4.55 -3.32
CA GLN A 82 1.66 -5.17 -3.20
C GLN A 82 1.50 -6.69 -3.21
N PRO A 83 2.24 -7.45 -4.04
CA PRO A 83 2.28 -8.90 -3.95
C PRO A 83 2.72 -9.37 -2.57
N LEU A 84 2.22 -10.52 -2.11
CA LEU A 84 2.56 -11.12 -0.81
C LEU A 84 3.13 -12.52 -1.02
N LEU A 85 3.95 -13.00 -0.07
CA LEU A 85 4.60 -14.31 -0.17
C LEU A 85 4.45 -15.11 1.13
N VAL A 86 4.14 -16.40 1.00
CA VAL A 86 4.16 -17.37 2.12
C VAL A 86 5.13 -18.49 1.75
N SER A 87 6.25 -18.55 2.46
CA SER A 87 7.31 -19.53 2.19
C SER A 87 7.00 -20.88 2.80
N GLY A 88 7.36 -21.96 2.08
CA GLY A 88 7.26 -23.32 2.57
C GLY A 88 5.84 -23.69 3.02
N PHE A 89 4.81 -23.31 2.28
CA PHE A 89 3.42 -23.64 2.58
C PHE A 89 3.05 -25.00 2.01
N THR A 90 2.45 -25.85 2.84
CA THR A 90 1.97 -27.17 2.43
C THR A 90 0.55 -27.06 1.89
N MET A 91 0.39 -27.33 0.59
CA MET A 91 -0.90 -27.30 -0.11
C MET A 91 -1.79 -28.51 0.28
N PRO A 92 -3.10 -28.45 -0.03
CA PRO A 92 -4.02 -29.56 0.30
C PRO A 92 -3.66 -30.92 -0.32
N ASP A 93 -2.92 -30.94 -1.43
CA ASP A 93 -2.43 -32.17 -2.08
C ASP A 93 -1.15 -32.73 -1.43
N GLY A 94 -0.63 -32.06 -0.39
CA GLY A 94 0.59 -32.43 0.33
C GLY A 94 1.89 -31.88 -0.29
N SER A 95 1.83 -31.20 -1.42
CA SER A 95 3.00 -30.51 -2.00
C SER A 95 3.37 -29.28 -1.17
N THR A 96 4.64 -28.85 -1.24
CA THR A 96 5.13 -27.67 -0.50
C THR A 96 5.68 -26.65 -1.49
N HIS A 97 5.23 -25.41 -1.36
CA HIS A 97 5.56 -24.30 -2.25
C HIS A 97 5.86 -23.01 -1.47
N ASP A 98 6.66 -22.15 -2.08
CA ASP A 98 6.66 -20.72 -1.75
C ASP A 98 5.52 -20.09 -2.57
N VAL A 99 4.45 -19.68 -1.88
CA VAL A 99 3.19 -19.25 -2.51
C VAL A 99 3.17 -17.73 -2.65
N LEU A 100 3.25 -17.26 -3.90
CA LEU A 100 3.09 -15.84 -4.25
C LEU A 100 1.61 -15.52 -4.46
N ILE A 101 1.08 -14.56 -3.70
CA ILE A 101 -0.30 -14.07 -3.83
C ILE A 101 -0.32 -12.74 -4.57
N VAL A 102 -1.12 -12.66 -5.63
CA VAL A 102 -1.37 -11.47 -6.44
C VAL A 102 -2.85 -11.21 -6.52
N ALA A 103 -3.29 -9.99 -6.17
CA ALA A 103 -4.67 -9.55 -6.26
C ALA A 103 -4.81 -8.42 -7.29
N THR A 104 -5.89 -8.44 -8.08
CA THR A 104 -6.07 -7.52 -9.22
C THR A 104 -7.28 -6.61 -9.07
N GLY A 105 -7.24 -5.47 -9.76
CA GLY A 105 -8.38 -4.56 -9.92
C GLY A 105 -9.60 -5.20 -10.59
N ASN A 106 -9.45 -6.36 -11.24
CA ASN A 106 -10.55 -7.15 -11.79
C ASN A 106 -11.12 -8.18 -10.79
N ASN A 107 -10.87 -7.99 -9.48
CA ASN A 107 -11.30 -8.88 -8.39
C ASN A 107 -10.78 -10.31 -8.48
N SER A 108 -9.71 -10.57 -9.22
CA SER A 108 -9.05 -11.87 -9.25
C SER A 108 -7.96 -11.97 -8.17
N VAL A 109 -7.84 -13.14 -7.58
CA VAL A 109 -6.74 -13.50 -6.69
C VAL A 109 -6.05 -14.73 -7.27
N TYR A 110 -4.75 -14.61 -7.46
CA TYR A 110 -3.88 -15.66 -7.97
C TYR A 110 -2.94 -16.14 -6.87
N ALA A 111 -2.71 -17.45 -6.82
CA ALA A 111 -1.59 -18.04 -6.14
C ALA A 111 -0.66 -18.67 -7.18
N PHE A 112 0.59 -18.24 -7.18
CA PHE A 112 1.65 -18.81 -8.01
C PHE A 112 2.66 -19.53 -7.12
N ASP A 113 3.25 -20.61 -7.65
CA ASP A 113 4.49 -21.16 -7.12
C ASP A 113 5.62 -20.19 -7.45
N ALA A 114 6.28 -19.63 -6.44
CA ALA A 114 7.32 -18.63 -6.64
C ALA A 114 8.59 -19.17 -7.30
N ASP A 115 8.81 -20.50 -7.31
CA ASP A 115 9.96 -21.13 -7.93
C ASP A 115 9.74 -21.47 -9.40
N SER A 116 8.61 -22.11 -9.71
CA SER A 116 8.28 -22.54 -11.08
C SER A 116 7.46 -21.53 -11.86
N TYR A 117 6.89 -20.53 -11.18
CA TYR A 117 5.95 -19.53 -11.72
C TYR A 117 4.62 -20.13 -12.23
N ALA A 118 4.35 -21.38 -11.88
CA ALA A 118 3.08 -22.03 -12.22
C ALA A 118 1.94 -21.50 -11.36
N THR A 119 0.77 -21.32 -11.96
CA THR A 119 -0.46 -21.01 -11.21
C THR A 119 -0.87 -22.23 -10.39
N LEU A 120 -0.94 -22.08 -9.07
CA LEU A 120 -1.44 -23.08 -8.13
C LEU A 120 -2.97 -23.06 -8.10
N TRP A 121 -3.55 -21.86 -7.98
CA TRP A 121 -4.99 -21.61 -8.10
C TRP A 121 -5.26 -20.15 -8.49
N GLN A 122 -6.47 -19.91 -8.98
CA GLN A 122 -7.03 -18.60 -9.29
C GLN A 122 -8.51 -18.60 -8.92
N VAL A 123 -8.97 -17.51 -8.31
CA VAL A 123 -10.38 -17.24 -8.04
C VAL A 123 -10.71 -15.82 -8.48
N ASN A 124 -11.96 -15.58 -8.90
CA ASN A 124 -12.49 -14.25 -9.15
C ASN A 124 -13.69 -14.02 -8.21
N LEU A 125 -13.70 -12.88 -7.52
CA LEU A 125 -14.67 -12.55 -6.46
C LEU A 125 -15.87 -11.73 -6.97
N GLY A 126 -16.08 -11.70 -8.26
CA GLY A 126 -17.20 -11.02 -8.92
C GLY A 126 -16.74 -9.88 -9.82
N GLN A 127 -17.68 -9.41 -10.66
CA GLN A 127 -17.43 -8.32 -11.61
C GLN A 127 -16.97 -7.07 -10.85
N ALA A 128 -15.81 -6.51 -11.22
CA ALA A 128 -15.29 -5.29 -10.62
C ALA A 128 -16.16 -4.08 -11.00
N GLN A 129 -16.13 -3.04 -10.19
CA GLN A 129 -16.75 -1.76 -10.48
C GLN A 129 -16.06 -1.10 -11.69
N SER A 130 -16.85 -0.64 -12.66
CA SER A 130 -16.34 0.11 -13.81
C SER A 130 -15.90 1.52 -13.37
N SER A 131 -14.75 1.99 -13.84
CA SER A 131 -14.32 3.37 -13.60
C SER A 131 -15.28 4.40 -14.23
N GLU A 132 -15.99 4.04 -15.29
CA GLU A 132 -17.01 4.87 -15.94
C GLU A 132 -18.25 4.99 -15.05
N ASP A 133 -18.77 3.89 -14.50
CA ASP A 133 -19.96 3.86 -13.66
C ASP A 133 -19.71 4.46 -12.27
N VAL A 134 -18.50 4.30 -11.74
CA VAL A 134 -18.02 5.01 -10.53
C VAL A 134 -17.87 6.51 -10.80
N GLY A 135 -17.62 6.92 -12.04
CA GLY A 135 -17.39 8.32 -12.40
C GLY A 135 -16.02 8.86 -11.98
N CYS A 136 -15.01 7.98 -11.87
CA CYS A 136 -13.65 8.35 -11.47
C CYS A 136 -12.62 7.67 -12.37
N SER A 137 -11.75 8.45 -13.01
CA SER A 137 -10.73 7.97 -13.93
C SER A 137 -9.31 7.91 -13.35
N ASP A 138 -9.16 8.09 -12.04
CA ASP A 138 -7.85 7.99 -11.38
C ASP A 138 -7.26 6.59 -11.53
N VAL A 139 -8.10 5.58 -11.42
CA VAL A 139 -7.78 4.19 -11.76
C VAL A 139 -8.70 3.71 -12.88
N VAL A 140 -8.13 3.12 -13.91
CA VAL A 140 -8.88 2.60 -15.06
C VAL A 140 -8.36 1.20 -15.44
N PRO A 141 -9.19 0.33 -16.04
CA PRO A 141 -10.60 0.55 -16.37
C PRO A 141 -11.56 0.18 -15.24
N GLU A 142 -11.05 -0.42 -14.14
CA GLU A 142 -11.89 -0.97 -13.07
C GLU A 142 -11.31 -0.74 -11.67
N TYR A 143 -12.23 -0.76 -10.69
CA TYR A 143 -11.97 -0.70 -9.25
C TYR A 143 -12.46 -1.99 -8.58
N GLY A 144 -11.60 -3.00 -8.48
CA GLY A 144 -11.84 -4.21 -7.70
C GLY A 144 -10.98 -4.25 -6.44
N ILE A 145 -10.11 -5.27 -6.31
CA ILE A 145 -9.16 -5.33 -5.19
C ILE A 145 -8.04 -4.33 -5.46
N SER A 146 -8.06 -3.21 -4.74
CA SER A 146 -7.12 -2.11 -4.93
C SER A 146 -6.17 -1.95 -3.75
N SER A 147 -6.50 -2.53 -2.61
CA SER A 147 -5.69 -2.51 -1.40
C SER A 147 -4.86 -3.79 -1.26
N THR A 148 -3.66 -3.66 -0.66
CA THR A 148 -2.87 -4.84 -0.31
C THR A 148 -3.60 -5.67 0.74
N PRO A 149 -3.82 -6.97 0.51
CA PRO A 149 -4.36 -7.90 1.49
C PRO A 149 -3.48 -8.04 2.73
N VAL A 150 -3.97 -8.75 3.73
CA VAL A 150 -3.15 -9.22 4.85
C VAL A 150 -3.32 -10.73 5.00
N ILE A 151 -2.22 -11.44 5.23
CA ILE A 151 -2.21 -12.89 5.43
C ILE A 151 -1.97 -13.20 6.89
N VAL A 152 -2.76 -14.09 7.46
CA VAL A 152 -2.59 -14.62 8.82
C VAL A 152 -2.22 -16.08 8.73
N ARG A 153 -0.94 -16.37 8.88
CA ARG A 153 -0.40 -17.74 8.90
C ARG A 153 -0.55 -18.36 10.29
N LYS A 154 -1.16 -19.55 10.38
CA LYS A 154 -1.36 -20.29 11.63
C LYS A 154 -0.42 -21.48 11.75
N SER A 155 -0.05 -22.08 10.62
CA SER A 155 0.87 -23.22 10.54
C SER A 155 1.54 -23.31 9.17
N SER A 156 2.31 -24.36 8.91
CA SER A 156 2.84 -24.66 7.58
C SER A 156 1.77 -24.99 6.53
N SER A 157 0.56 -25.37 6.93
CA SER A 157 -0.54 -25.76 6.03
C SER A 157 -1.84 -25.01 6.30
N SER A 158 -1.81 -23.95 7.09
CA SER A 158 -3.00 -23.15 7.41
C SER A 158 -2.68 -21.67 7.45
N ALA A 159 -3.24 -20.93 6.50
CA ALA A 159 -3.16 -19.48 6.44
C ALA A 159 -4.44 -18.92 5.83
N THR A 160 -4.81 -17.70 6.23
CA THR A 160 -5.99 -16.98 5.73
C THR A 160 -5.59 -15.67 5.10
N ILE A 161 -6.09 -15.40 3.91
CA ILE A 161 -5.93 -14.11 3.20
C ILE A 161 -7.18 -13.28 3.48
N TYR A 162 -7.02 -12.11 4.09
CA TYR A 162 -8.09 -11.12 4.25
C TYR A 162 -7.91 -10.01 3.22
N LEU A 163 -8.97 -9.70 2.48
CA LEU A 163 -8.97 -8.68 1.43
C LEU A 163 -10.35 -8.05 1.28
N VAL A 164 -10.38 -6.91 0.60
CA VAL A 164 -11.61 -6.18 0.26
C VAL A 164 -11.79 -6.20 -1.25
N SER A 165 -12.94 -6.70 -1.72
CA SER A 165 -13.37 -6.59 -3.12
C SER A 165 -14.35 -5.44 -3.29
N ALA A 166 -14.36 -4.80 -4.47
CA ALA A 166 -15.36 -3.85 -4.88
C ALA A 166 -16.04 -4.37 -6.15
N THR A 167 -17.35 -4.63 -6.09
CA THR A 167 -18.08 -5.31 -7.17
C THR A 167 -19.28 -4.52 -7.67
N GLU A 168 -19.62 -4.75 -8.93
CA GLU A 168 -20.80 -4.22 -9.61
C GLU A 168 -21.50 -5.35 -10.40
N PRO A 169 -22.24 -6.25 -9.70
CA PRO A 169 -22.86 -7.41 -10.33
C PRO A 169 -23.99 -7.05 -11.31
N ALA A 170 -24.49 -5.83 -11.26
CA ALA A 170 -25.45 -5.26 -12.20
C ALA A 170 -25.22 -3.75 -12.30
N TYR A 171 -25.59 -3.14 -13.40
CA TYR A 171 -25.42 -1.72 -13.67
C TYR A 171 -25.85 -0.83 -12.49
N LEU A 172 -24.91 -0.03 -11.95
CA LEU A 172 -25.07 0.84 -10.78
C LEU A 172 -25.47 0.10 -9.48
N SER A 173 -25.17 -1.20 -9.38
CA SER A 173 -25.34 -1.97 -8.15
C SER A 173 -23.96 -2.19 -7.50
N PHE A 174 -23.51 -1.23 -6.72
CA PHE A 174 -22.19 -1.22 -6.13
C PHE A 174 -22.16 -1.93 -4.78
N HIS A 175 -21.13 -2.76 -4.55
CA HIS A 175 -20.88 -3.48 -3.31
C HIS A 175 -19.40 -3.43 -2.94
N THR A 176 -19.14 -3.42 -1.65
CA THR A 176 -17.78 -3.54 -1.10
C THR A 176 -17.79 -4.60 -0.02
N GLN A 177 -17.00 -5.67 -0.18
CA GLN A 177 -17.07 -6.85 0.68
C GLN A 177 -15.70 -7.23 1.27
N LEU A 178 -15.69 -7.58 2.55
CA LEU A 178 -14.56 -8.18 3.24
C LEU A 178 -14.61 -9.70 3.11
N HIS A 179 -13.55 -10.29 2.56
CA HIS A 179 -13.37 -11.71 2.35
C HIS A 179 -12.34 -12.30 3.33
N ALA A 180 -12.43 -13.61 3.56
CA ALA A 180 -11.43 -14.42 4.24
C ALA A 180 -11.20 -15.69 3.41
N LEU A 181 -10.12 -15.73 2.63
CA LEU A 181 -9.83 -16.86 1.75
C LEU A 181 -8.83 -17.82 2.41
N ASP A 182 -9.04 -19.13 2.22
CA ASP A 182 -8.03 -20.13 2.52
C ASP A 182 -6.85 -20.02 1.54
N LEU A 183 -5.64 -19.92 2.04
CA LEU A 183 -4.45 -19.74 1.21
C LEU A 183 -4.17 -20.96 0.32
N GLY A 184 -4.53 -22.16 0.78
CA GLY A 184 -4.28 -23.38 0.01
C GLY A 184 -5.23 -23.59 -1.17
N THR A 185 -6.42 -22.97 -1.14
CA THR A 185 -7.48 -23.22 -2.14
C THR A 185 -8.04 -21.97 -2.81
N GLY A 186 -7.86 -20.79 -2.23
CA GLY A 186 -8.52 -19.56 -2.66
C GLY A 186 -10.01 -19.47 -2.31
N ALA A 187 -10.58 -20.49 -1.65
CA ALA A 187 -12.00 -20.48 -1.29
C ALA A 187 -12.27 -19.60 -0.06
N ASP A 188 -13.42 -18.93 -0.04
CA ASP A 188 -13.90 -18.25 1.17
C ASP A 188 -14.12 -19.27 2.31
N ILE A 189 -13.51 -19.03 3.47
CA ILE A 189 -13.68 -19.86 4.69
C ILE A 189 -14.86 -19.38 5.55
N ALA A 190 -15.44 -18.25 5.24
CA ALA A 190 -16.63 -17.67 5.83
C ALA A 190 -17.39 -16.89 4.77
N THR A 191 -18.70 -16.72 4.95
CA THR A 191 -19.49 -15.86 4.06
C THR A 191 -18.91 -14.44 4.05
N PRO A 192 -18.60 -13.85 2.88
CA PRO A 192 -18.14 -12.48 2.78
C PRO A 192 -19.10 -11.50 3.43
N VAL A 193 -18.57 -10.42 4.00
CA VAL A 193 -19.37 -9.45 4.76
C VAL A 193 -19.37 -8.12 4.04
N GLU A 194 -20.58 -7.59 3.78
CA GLU A 194 -20.75 -6.25 3.22
C GLU A 194 -20.19 -5.17 4.16
N ILE A 195 -19.38 -4.28 3.62
CA ILE A 195 -18.86 -3.11 4.33
C ILE A 195 -19.89 -1.99 4.18
N ALA A 196 -20.69 -1.78 5.21
CA ALA A 196 -21.76 -0.77 5.23
C ALA A 196 -21.87 -0.07 6.59
N PRO A 197 -20.79 0.58 7.08
CA PRO A 197 -20.85 1.32 8.34
C PRO A 197 -21.75 2.54 8.22
N GLN A 198 -22.38 2.89 9.33
CA GLN A 198 -23.14 4.12 9.50
C GLN A 198 -22.76 4.81 10.80
N ALA A 199 -22.77 6.13 10.85
CA ALA A 199 -22.51 6.90 12.06
C ALA A 199 -23.48 8.07 12.21
N LYS A 200 -23.72 8.48 13.46
CA LYS A 200 -24.47 9.70 13.76
C LYS A 200 -23.52 10.89 13.74
N LEU A 201 -23.93 11.94 13.03
CA LEU A 201 -23.22 13.22 13.05
C LEU A 201 -23.63 14.05 14.27
N LYS A 202 -22.70 14.81 14.83
CA LYS A 202 -22.98 15.74 15.95
C LYS A 202 -23.90 16.88 15.54
N SER A 203 -23.90 17.24 14.27
CA SER A 203 -24.82 18.22 13.68
C SER A 203 -26.25 17.71 13.51
N GLY A 204 -26.48 16.42 13.77
CA GLY A 204 -27.71 15.69 13.45
C GLY A 204 -27.62 14.95 12.12
N GLY A 205 -28.49 13.97 11.93
CA GLY A 205 -28.47 13.11 10.76
C GLY A 205 -27.57 11.88 10.91
N THR A 206 -27.37 11.18 9.81
CA THR A 206 -26.57 9.93 9.73
C THR A 206 -25.77 9.98 8.45
N ILE A 207 -24.49 9.69 8.54
CA ILE A 207 -23.63 9.39 7.40
C ILE A 207 -23.56 7.87 7.24
N SER A 208 -23.62 7.41 6.01
CA SER A 208 -23.50 5.99 5.64
C SER A 208 -22.36 5.81 4.67
N PHE A 209 -21.71 4.66 4.69
CA PHE A 209 -20.78 4.27 3.64
C PHE A 209 -21.53 4.15 2.30
N ASP A 210 -20.94 4.71 1.27
CA ASP A 210 -21.43 4.67 -0.11
C ASP A 210 -20.43 3.94 -1.00
N PRO A 211 -20.72 2.72 -1.46
CA PRO A 211 -19.79 1.91 -2.25
C PRO A 211 -19.53 2.43 -3.67
N GLN A 212 -20.33 3.39 -4.18
CA GLN A 212 -20.05 4.08 -5.44
C GLN A 212 -18.99 5.17 -5.24
N ASN A 213 -19.11 5.95 -4.17
CA ASN A 213 -18.28 7.14 -3.96
C ASN A 213 -17.12 6.91 -2.97
N GLN A 214 -17.06 5.77 -2.29
CA GLN A 214 -16.03 5.44 -1.31
C GLN A 214 -15.25 4.18 -1.65
N TRP A 215 -13.97 4.16 -1.29
CA TRP A 215 -13.01 3.20 -1.79
C TRP A 215 -12.03 2.73 -0.71
N ASN A 216 -11.76 1.43 -0.66
CA ASN A 216 -10.66 0.88 0.10
C ASN A 216 -9.40 0.84 -0.77
N ARG A 217 -8.54 1.85 -0.66
CA ARG A 217 -7.25 1.90 -1.34
C ARG A 217 -6.09 1.58 -0.40
N ALA A 218 -6.13 2.05 0.86
CA ALA A 218 -5.12 1.76 1.87
C ALA A 218 -5.02 0.25 2.13
N GLY A 219 -3.81 -0.30 2.17
CA GLY A 219 -3.60 -1.71 2.49
C GLY A 219 -4.21 -2.08 3.85
N LEU A 220 -4.60 -3.34 4.01
CA LEU A 220 -5.15 -3.82 5.26
C LEU A 220 -4.03 -3.99 6.31
N ALA A 221 -4.42 -3.86 7.59
CA ALA A 221 -3.56 -4.21 8.70
C ALA A 221 -4.21 -5.29 9.57
N TYR A 222 -3.41 -6.18 10.15
CA TYR A 222 -3.86 -7.18 11.10
C TYR A 222 -3.06 -7.11 12.38
N ASN A 223 -3.75 -7.01 13.51
CA ASN A 223 -3.10 -7.07 14.81
C ASN A 223 -4.03 -7.73 15.85
N ALA A 224 -3.48 -8.61 16.66
CA ALA A 224 -4.15 -9.24 17.80
C ALA A 224 -5.58 -9.77 17.50
N GLY A 225 -5.76 -10.43 16.35
CA GLY A 225 -7.04 -11.01 15.95
C GLY A 225 -8.02 -10.05 15.27
N ASN A 226 -7.59 -8.84 14.96
CA ASN A 226 -8.42 -7.81 14.33
C ASN A 226 -7.82 -7.33 13.00
N ILE A 227 -8.71 -7.02 12.06
CA ILE A 227 -8.39 -6.45 10.75
C ILE A 227 -8.78 -4.99 10.77
N TYR A 228 -7.90 -4.11 10.27
CA TYR A 228 -8.14 -2.68 10.16
C TYR A 228 -8.19 -2.29 8.69
N ILE A 229 -9.23 -1.53 8.30
CA ILE A 229 -9.53 -1.15 6.93
C ILE A 229 -9.71 0.37 6.88
N GLY A 230 -8.85 1.05 6.11
CA GLY A 230 -8.97 2.48 5.80
C GLY A 230 -9.84 2.70 4.56
N ILE A 231 -10.71 3.69 4.58
CA ILE A 231 -11.60 4.06 3.47
C ILE A 231 -11.34 5.52 3.10
N GLY A 232 -11.16 5.75 1.81
CA GLY A 232 -11.16 7.06 1.17
C GLY A 232 -12.35 7.24 0.22
N SER A 233 -12.23 8.16 -0.72
CA SER A 233 -13.23 8.48 -1.73
C SER A 233 -12.71 8.19 -3.14
N HIS A 234 -13.62 7.99 -4.09
CA HIS A 234 -13.34 8.01 -5.52
C HIS A 234 -13.36 9.44 -6.04
N CYS A 235 -12.19 9.98 -6.46
CA CYS A 235 -12.05 11.31 -7.05
C CYS A 235 -12.72 12.45 -6.24
N ASP A 236 -12.90 12.27 -4.93
CA ASP A 236 -13.67 13.17 -4.07
C ASP A 236 -15.10 13.45 -4.56
N ASN A 237 -15.68 12.49 -5.30
CA ASN A 237 -17.06 12.56 -5.76
C ASN A 237 -18.00 12.62 -4.55
N ASP A 238 -19.08 13.40 -4.69
CA ASP A 238 -20.08 13.62 -3.65
C ASP A 238 -19.48 14.02 -2.29
N ALA A 239 -18.53 14.97 -2.34
CA ALA A 239 -17.73 15.41 -1.19
C ALA A 239 -18.56 15.81 0.05
N ASP A 240 -19.81 16.22 -0.16
CA ASP A 240 -20.72 16.63 0.91
C ASP A 240 -21.41 15.44 1.61
N ALA A 241 -21.31 14.23 1.06
CA ALA A 241 -22.00 13.03 1.57
C ALA A 241 -21.04 11.89 1.99
N VAL A 242 -19.73 12.01 1.74
CA VAL A 242 -18.73 10.98 2.05
C VAL A 242 -17.78 11.42 3.16
N SER A 243 -17.26 10.45 3.90
CA SER A 243 -16.28 10.67 4.98
C SER A 243 -15.27 9.54 4.98
N GLY A 244 -14.04 9.80 5.38
CA GLY A 244 -13.08 8.74 5.65
C GLY A 244 -13.52 7.85 6.81
N TRP A 245 -13.20 6.56 6.73
CA TRP A 245 -13.45 5.60 7.79
C TRP A 245 -12.20 4.81 8.12
N LEU A 246 -12.07 4.47 9.41
CA LEU A 246 -11.22 3.37 9.87
C LEU A 246 -12.13 2.33 10.52
N LEU A 247 -12.11 1.11 10.00
CA LEU A 247 -13.00 0.03 10.43
C LEU A 247 -12.19 -1.09 11.07
N GLN A 248 -12.69 -1.67 12.15
CA GLN A 248 -12.08 -2.80 12.81
C GLN A 248 -13.02 -4.00 12.76
N TYR A 249 -12.56 -5.07 12.12
CA TYR A 249 -13.28 -6.34 12.03
C TYR A 249 -12.57 -7.43 12.82
N LYS A 250 -13.34 -8.31 13.45
CA LYS A 250 -12.79 -9.51 14.07
C LYS A 250 -12.44 -10.54 12.99
N ALA A 251 -11.16 -10.91 12.90
CA ALA A 251 -10.67 -11.80 11.86
C ALA A 251 -11.35 -13.20 11.88
N SER A 252 -11.72 -13.71 13.04
CA SER A 252 -12.26 -15.08 13.18
C SER A 252 -13.68 -15.28 12.63
N ASN A 253 -14.45 -14.20 12.41
CA ASN A 253 -15.86 -14.28 11.96
C ASN A 253 -16.31 -13.06 11.16
N LEU A 254 -15.41 -12.19 10.76
CA LEU A 254 -15.62 -10.98 9.97
C LEU A 254 -16.66 -10.01 10.57
N LYS A 255 -16.91 -10.07 11.88
CA LYS A 255 -17.83 -9.14 12.55
C LYS A 255 -17.20 -7.77 12.70
N LEU A 256 -17.88 -6.70 12.27
CA LEU A 256 -17.52 -5.33 12.58
C LEU A 256 -17.57 -5.12 14.10
N LEU A 257 -16.44 -4.77 14.70
CA LEU A 257 -16.29 -4.51 16.13
C LEU A 257 -16.43 -3.02 16.41
N HIS A 258 -15.59 -2.23 15.76
CA HIS A 258 -15.53 -0.78 15.95
C HIS A 258 -15.40 -0.07 14.60
N LYS A 259 -15.83 1.16 14.57
CA LYS A 259 -15.74 2.06 13.43
C LYS A 259 -15.44 3.47 13.92
N PHE A 260 -14.51 4.10 13.28
CA PHE A 260 -14.17 5.49 13.44
C PHE A 260 -14.43 6.20 12.10
N HIS A 261 -15.16 7.31 12.12
CA HIS A 261 -15.31 8.18 10.96
C HIS A 261 -14.58 9.49 11.22
N THR A 262 -13.96 10.00 10.18
CA THR A 262 -13.00 11.11 10.29
C THR A 262 -13.68 12.48 10.42
N ILE A 263 -14.95 12.59 10.04
CA ILE A 263 -15.75 13.81 10.09
C ILE A 263 -16.99 13.58 10.96
N SER A 264 -17.19 14.40 11.97
CA SER A 264 -18.32 14.31 12.91
C SER A 264 -19.39 15.37 12.71
N THR A 265 -19.12 16.40 11.91
CA THR A 265 -20.08 17.45 11.59
C THR A 265 -20.31 17.50 10.09
N SER A 266 -21.57 17.65 9.65
CA SER A 266 -21.85 18.01 8.27
C SER A 266 -21.45 19.46 8.05
N SER A 267 -20.50 19.68 7.15
CA SER A 267 -20.19 21.02 6.65
C SER A 267 -20.42 21.04 5.16
N PRO A 268 -21.17 21.97 4.60
CA PRO A 268 -21.55 21.94 3.18
C PRO A 268 -20.39 22.10 2.20
N ASN A 269 -19.14 21.96 2.62
CA ASN A 269 -18.01 22.17 1.74
C ASN A 269 -16.74 21.43 2.17
N TYR A 270 -16.67 20.21 2.50
CA TYR A 270 -15.44 19.41 2.74
C TYR A 270 -15.62 18.40 3.87
N GLU A 271 -16.39 17.37 3.62
CA GLU A 271 -16.53 16.28 4.58
C GLU A 271 -15.41 15.27 4.51
N LEU A 272 -15.00 14.87 3.40
CA LEU A 272 -13.97 13.88 2.97
C LEU A 272 -13.07 13.29 4.08
N ALA A 273 -11.92 13.85 4.33
CA ALA A 273 -10.87 13.36 5.24
C ALA A 273 -10.57 11.86 5.06
N GLY A 274 -10.49 11.41 3.81
CA GLY A 274 -10.28 10.01 3.43
C GLY A 274 -8.98 9.42 3.98
N ILE A 275 -9.01 8.12 4.33
CA ILE A 275 -7.82 7.34 4.67
C ILE A 275 -7.51 6.45 3.47
N TRP A 276 -6.66 6.93 2.56
CA TRP A 276 -6.37 6.26 1.30
C TRP A 276 -4.87 6.01 1.02
N GLY A 277 -3.98 6.89 1.48
CA GLY A 277 -2.53 6.74 1.50
C GLY A 277 -1.87 6.30 0.19
N SER A 278 -2.56 6.38 -0.95
CA SER A 278 -2.11 5.80 -2.23
C SER A 278 -1.69 4.33 -2.12
N GLY A 279 -2.35 3.57 -1.27
CA GLY A 279 -2.05 2.16 -0.98
C GLY A 279 -1.28 1.94 0.32
N PHE A 280 -0.69 2.97 0.91
CA PHE A 280 0.02 2.84 2.18
C PHE A 280 -0.95 2.47 3.31
N ALA A 281 -0.67 1.37 4.00
CA ALA A 281 -1.54 0.83 5.04
C ALA A 281 -1.40 1.62 6.36
N PRO A 282 -2.43 1.64 7.22
CA PRO A 282 -2.29 2.13 8.59
C PRO A 282 -1.15 1.41 9.32
N ALA A 283 -0.32 2.17 10.04
CA ALA A 283 0.75 1.60 10.85
C ALA A 283 0.24 1.27 12.27
N ILE A 284 0.88 0.31 12.93
CA ILE A 284 0.50 -0.12 14.29
C ILE A 284 1.77 -0.22 15.14
N ASP A 285 1.77 0.43 16.30
CA ASP A 285 2.90 0.38 17.23
C ASP A 285 2.89 -0.90 18.09
N SER A 286 3.94 -1.09 18.90
CA SER A 286 4.08 -2.24 19.81
C SER A 286 3.01 -2.33 20.90
N SER A 287 2.31 -1.24 21.18
CA SER A 287 1.16 -1.20 22.11
C SER A 287 -0.17 -1.49 21.41
N GLY A 288 -0.17 -1.63 20.09
CA GLY A 288 -1.35 -1.86 19.28
C GLY A 288 -2.08 -0.58 18.86
N ASN A 289 -1.54 0.62 19.16
CA ASN A 289 -2.14 1.86 18.68
C ASN A 289 -2.04 1.96 17.16
N VAL A 290 -3.12 2.42 16.54
CA VAL A 290 -3.23 2.53 15.09
C VAL A 290 -2.94 3.95 14.65
N PHE A 291 -2.03 4.09 13.68
CA PHE A 291 -1.69 5.37 13.07
C PHE A 291 -2.23 5.42 11.64
N ALA A 292 -2.98 6.47 11.33
CA ALA A 292 -3.55 6.70 10.00
C ALA A 292 -3.34 8.15 9.58
N VAL A 293 -3.28 8.41 8.27
CA VAL A 293 -3.19 9.76 7.71
C VAL A 293 -4.48 10.07 6.96
N THR A 294 -5.01 11.27 7.16
CA THR A 294 -6.25 11.74 6.54
C THR A 294 -5.97 12.81 5.50
N GLY A 295 -6.74 12.80 4.40
CA GLY A 295 -6.66 13.76 3.32
C GLY A 295 -7.51 15.01 3.52
N ASN A 296 -7.85 15.64 2.40
CA ASN A 296 -8.66 16.85 2.30
C ASN A 296 -9.94 16.75 3.12
N GLY A 297 -10.37 17.85 3.74
CA GLY A 297 -11.61 17.90 4.50
C GLY A 297 -11.61 18.95 5.59
N ALA A 298 -12.60 18.88 6.46
CA ALA A 298 -12.72 19.75 7.63
C ALA A 298 -11.78 19.33 8.76
N PHE A 299 -11.17 20.32 9.41
CA PHE A 299 -10.47 20.10 10.67
C PHE A 299 -11.08 20.94 11.79
N ALA A 300 -11.59 20.27 12.82
CA ALA A 300 -12.11 20.89 14.03
C ALA A 300 -12.05 19.87 15.20
N ARG A 301 -10.98 19.89 15.97
CA ARG A 301 -10.74 18.95 17.08
C ARG A 301 -11.93 18.83 18.05
N ARG A 302 -12.60 19.95 18.37
CA ARG A 302 -13.72 19.96 19.34
C ARG A 302 -14.94 19.20 18.83
N THR A 303 -15.16 19.19 17.54
CA THR A 303 -16.26 18.49 16.88
C THR A 303 -15.86 17.09 16.43
N GLY A 304 -14.57 16.82 16.28
CA GLY A 304 -14.06 15.52 15.85
C GLY A 304 -13.97 15.42 14.33
N ASP A 305 -13.60 16.53 13.69
CA ASP A 305 -13.30 16.60 12.27
C ASP A 305 -11.76 16.62 12.09
N TRP A 306 -11.21 15.65 11.36
CA TRP A 306 -9.80 15.27 11.44
C TRP A 306 -9.10 15.22 10.07
N ALA A 307 -9.38 16.17 9.19
CA ALA A 307 -8.67 16.25 7.91
C ALA A 307 -7.19 16.63 8.07
N GLU A 308 -6.38 16.33 7.06
CA GLU A 308 -4.98 16.72 6.91
C GLU A 308 -4.13 16.41 8.14
N SER A 309 -4.30 15.22 8.70
CA SER A 309 -3.73 14.85 9.99
C SER A 309 -3.12 13.46 10.01
N VAL A 310 -2.02 13.29 10.76
CA VAL A 310 -1.64 11.99 11.32
C VAL A 310 -2.43 11.80 12.60
N LEU A 311 -3.14 10.69 12.71
CA LEU A 311 -3.96 10.34 13.87
C LEU A 311 -3.34 9.14 14.58
N ARG A 312 -3.32 9.17 15.92
CA ARG A 312 -3.10 8.00 16.77
C ARG A 312 -4.38 7.61 17.46
N LEU A 313 -4.84 6.38 17.25
CA LEU A 313 -6.02 5.79 17.84
C LEU A 313 -5.62 4.59 18.72
N PRO A 314 -6.35 4.27 19.80
CA PRO A 314 -6.14 3.05 20.56
C PRO A 314 -6.44 1.81 19.70
N PRO A 315 -6.08 0.60 20.17
CA PRO A 315 -6.32 -0.64 19.42
C PRO A 315 -7.79 -0.88 19.02
N ASP A 316 -8.75 -0.36 19.78
CA ASP A 316 -10.19 -0.43 19.50
C ASP A 316 -10.70 0.73 18.62
N ILE A 317 -9.83 1.60 18.18
CA ILE A 317 -10.11 2.76 17.30
C ILE A 317 -11.30 3.64 17.69
N THR A 318 -11.70 3.65 18.95
CA THR A 318 -12.94 4.33 19.41
C THR A 318 -12.82 5.85 19.50
N LYS A 319 -11.60 6.37 19.51
CA LYS A 319 -11.32 7.82 19.65
C LYS A 319 -9.94 8.16 19.06
N VAL A 320 -9.73 9.43 18.74
CA VAL A 320 -8.38 9.96 18.50
C VAL A 320 -7.77 10.27 19.87
N GLU A 321 -6.66 9.60 20.20
CA GLU A 321 -5.90 9.87 21.42
C GLU A 321 -4.94 11.03 21.24
N ASP A 322 -4.35 11.11 20.04
CA ASP A 322 -3.39 12.16 19.69
C ASP A 322 -3.36 12.40 18.18
N HIS A 323 -2.88 13.56 17.76
CA HIS A 323 -2.81 13.92 16.35
C HIS A 323 -1.69 14.92 16.07
N PHE A 324 -1.24 14.93 14.83
CA PHE A 324 -0.51 16.04 14.21
C PHE A 324 -1.32 16.53 13.02
N THR A 325 -1.63 17.82 12.97
CA THR A 325 -2.34 18.45 11.85
C THR A 325 -1.45 19.52 11.25
N VAL A 326 -1.28 19.50 9.93
CA VAL A 326 -0.44 20.49 9.22
C VAL A 326 -1.03 21.89 9.36
N SER A 327 -0.19 22.89 9.63
CA SER A 327 -0.64 24.26 9.94
C SER A 327 -1.32 24.94 8.77
N ASN A 328 -1.00 24.55 7.55
CA ASN A 328 -1.54 25.09 6.30
C ASN A 328 -2.72 24.26 5.74
N TYR A 329 -3.36 23.40 6.52
CA TYR A 329 -4.42 22.47 6.08
C TYR A 329 -5.50 23.13 5.21
N ARG A 330 -5.92 24.38 5.52
CA ARG A 330 -6.91 25.11 4.72
C ARG A 330 -6.43 25.38 3.29
N LYS A 331 -5.13 25.64 3.14
CA LYS A 331 -4.53 25.84 1.82
C LYS A 331 -4.41 24.51 1.07
N LEU A 332 -4.04 23.43 1.77
CA LEU A 332 -3.98 22.09 1.19
C LEU A 332 -5.35 21.67 0.66
N ASN A 333 -6.40 21.76 1.47
CA ASN A 333 -7.77 21.50 1.04
C ASN A 333 -8.18 22.29 -0.20
N LYS A 334 -7.89 23.61 -0.21
CA LYS A 334 -8.23 24.46 -1.35
C LYS A 334 -7.52 24.08 -2.65
N ASP A 335 -6.28 23.63 -2.53
CA ASP A 335 -5.38 23.37 -3.67
C ASP A 335 -5.36 21.88 -4.05
N ASP A 336 -6.20 21.04 -3.41
CA ASP A 336 -6.20 19.57 -3.52
C ASP A 336 -4.79 18.96 -3.31
N ARG A 337 -4.21 19.23 -2.15
CA ARG A 337 -2.84 18.80 -1.83
C ARG A 337 -2.76 17.94 -0.59
N ASP A 338 -3.60 16.91 -0.55
CA ASP A 338 -3.74 16.00 0.57
C ASP A 338 -2.44 15.64 1.27
N PHE A 339 -2.39 15.84 2.56
CA PHE A 339 -1.41 15.17 3.40
C PHE A 339 -1.66 13.65 3.40
N GLY A 340 -2.93 13.25 3.33
CA GLY A 340 -3.37 11.86 3.25
C GLY A 340 -3.08 11.13 1.93
N SER A 341 -2.44 11.75 0.93
CA SER A 341 -1.90 11.04 -0.22
C SER A 341 -0.76 10.10 0.17
N GLY A 342 -0.10 10.39 1.27
CA GLY A 342 0.92 9.54 1.86
C GLY A 342 0.47 8.84 3.12
N GLY A 343 1.30 7.89 3.58
CA GLY A 343 1.11 7.19 4.84
C GLY A 343 2.10 7.67 5.91
N VAL A 344 2.00 7.04 7.07
CA VAL A 344 2.91 7.24 8.19
C VAL A 344 3.69 5.96 8.47
N MET A 345 5.01 6.05 8.49
CA MET A 345 5.93 4.98 8.86
C MET A 345 6.41 5.19 10.29
N LEU A 346 6.38 4.14 11.11
CA LEU A 346 6.95 4.12 12.45
C LEU A 346 8.40 3.67 12.37
N VAL A 347 9.31 4.52 12.79
CA VAL A 347 10.74 4.20 12.81
C VAL A 347 11.00 3.15 13.91
N PRO A 348 11.69 2.04 13.61
CA PRO A 348 12.07 1.07 14.64
C PRO A 348 12.85 1.71 15.77
N VAL A 349 12.54 1.32 17.01
CA VAL A 349 13.30 1.75 18.19
C VAL A 349 14.58 0.94 18.27
N VAL A 350 15.72 1.63 18.29
CA VAL A 350 17.04 0.99 18.39
C VAL A 350 17.54 0.97 19.83
N GLU A 351 18.39 0.00 20.15
CA GLU A 351 19.00 -0.11 21.48
C GLU A 351 19.80 1.17 21.83
N GLY A 352 19.63 1.66 23.05
CA GLY A 352 20.29 2.89 23.53
C GLY A 352 19.66 4.18 23.02
N GLN A 353 18.53 4.13 22.28
CA GLN A 353 17.82 5.32 21.83
C GLN A 353 17.39 6.19 23.02
N THR A 354 17.70 7.48 22.97
CA THR A 354 17.23 8.48 23.95
C THR A 354 16.14 9.39 23.40
N ALA A 355 15.97 9.42 22.07
CA ALA A 355 14.80 10.04 21.45
C ALA A 355 13.52 9.27 21.81
N PRO A 356 12.34 9.92 21.84
CA PRO A 356 11.07 9.19 21.86
C PRO A 356 10.94 8.29 20.62
N PRO A 357 10.02 7.33 20.59
CA PRO A 357 9.67 6.61 19.36
C PRO A 357 9.29 7.59 18.25
N LEU A 358 9.86 7.42 17.06
CA LEU A 358 9.77 8.36 15.95
C LEU A 358 8.83 7.85 14.84
N ALA A 359 8.11 8.77 14.21
CA ALA A 359 7.33 8.49 13.00
C ALA A 359 7.70 9.47 11.89
N VAL A 360 7.55 9.03 10.63
CA VAL A 360 7.83 9.84 9.44
C VAL A 360 6.60 9.83 8.54
N ALA A 361 6.17 11.01 8.11
CA ALA A 361 5.03 11.18 7.20
C ALA A 361 5.30 12.26 6.15
N MET A 362 4.69 12.11 4.98
CA MET A 362 4.73 13.09 3.89
C MET A 362 3.52 12.90 2.98
N GLY A 363 3.06 13.99 2.32
CA GLY A 363 1.97 13.98 1.35
C GLY A 363 2.25 14.82 0.11
N LYS A 364 1.18 15.24 -0.62
CA LYS A 364 1.25 16.03 -1.87
C LYS A 364 2.00 17.38 -1.70
N ASP A 365 2.09 17.93 -0.48
CA ASP A 365 2.78 19.20 -0.23
C ASP A 365 4.31 19.11 -0.22
N ALA A 366 4.87 17.91 -0.39
CA ALA A 366 6.31 17.65 -0.43
C ALA A 366 7.06 18.08 0.84
N VAL A 367 6.41 18.05 1.99
CA VAL A 367 7.01 18.30 3.30
C VAL A 367 7.18 16.98 4.04
N LEU A 368 8.42 16.67 4.39
CA LEU A 368 8.79 15.51 5.20
C LEU A 368 8.71 15.92 6.67
N TYR A 369 7.89 15.23 7.45
CA TYR A 369 7.71 15.45 8.88
C TYR A 369 8.33 14.33 9.70
N LEU A 370 9.10 14.68 10.73
CA LEU A 370 9.54 13.81 11.80
C LEU A 370 8.68 14.08 13.03
N LEU A 371 7.99 13.07 13.52
CA LEU A 371 7.02 13.18 14.60
C LEU A 371 7.41 12.29 15.79
N ASN A 372 6.99 12.66 16.99
CA ASN A 372 7.04 11.83 18.18
C ASN A 372 5.78 10.96 18.24
N GLN A 373 5.89 9.63 18.24
CA GLN A 373 4.74 8.71 18.29
C GLN A 373 3.92 8.87 19.58
N THR A 374 4.52 9.31 20.68
CA THR A 374 3.86 9.44 21.99
C THR A 374 3.30 10.83 22.25
N ASP A 375 3.70 11.82 21.46
CA ASP A 375 3.17 13.21 21.47
C ASP A 375 3.30 13.78 20.06
N LEU A 376 2.27 13.57 19.24
CA LEU A 376 2.25 14.00 17.85
C LEU A 376 2.28 15.52 17.68
N GLY A 377 1.99 16.28 18.74
CA GLY A 377 2.18 17.74 18.81
C GLY A 377 0.99 18.58 18.41
N GLY A 378 -0.09 18.03 17.88
CA GLY A 378 -1.33 18.72 17.53
C GLY A 378 -1.22 19.72 16.37
N LEU A 379 -2.15 20.65 16.27
CA LEU A 379 -2.10 21.77 15.33
C LEU A 379 -1.40 22.97 15.99
N LYS A 380 -0.23 23.33 15.47
CA LYS A 380 0.51 24.52 15.92
C LYS A 380 0.97 25.34 14.70
N ALA A 381 1.12 26.65 14.89
CA ALA A 381 1.61 27.53 13.84
C ALA A 381 2.99 27.07 13.32
N ASN A 382 3.20 27.17 12.00
CA ASN A 382 4.44 26.78 11.32
C ASN A 382 4.87 25.33 11.61
N ASP A 383 3.90 24.44 11.84
CA ASP A 383 4.13 23.03 12.14
C ASP A 383 5.03 22.76 13.36
N ALA A 384 5.07 23.70 14.32
CA ALA A 384 5.88 23.60 15.54
C ALA A 384 5.48 22.43 16.48
N GLY A 385 4.51 21.62 16.10
CA GLY A 385 4.15 20.35 16.72
C GLY A 385 5.09 19.20 16.31
N ALA A 386 5.62 19.22 15.09
CA ALA A 386 6.58 18.26 14.62
C ALA A 386 7.95 18.46 15.29
N LEU A 387 8.70 17.38 15.50
CA LEU A 387 10.10 17.44 15.95
C LEU A 387 10.98 18.14 14.92
N GLN A 388 10.72 17.85 13.65
CA GLN A 388 11.36 18.49 12.50
C GLN A 388 10.41 18.42 11.30
N TRP A 389 10.52 19.41 10.43
CA TRP A 389 9.94 19.34 9.09
C TRP A 389 10.87 19.97 8.08
N GLN A 390 10.84 19.47 6.85
CA GLN A 390 11.61 20.02 5.74
C GLN A 390 10.87 19.83 4.42
N ARG A 391 10.89 20.86 3.60
CA ARG A 391 10.31 20.82 2.25
C ARG A 391 11.34 20.27 1.28
N LEU A 392 10.98 19.19 0.56
CA LEU A 392 11.88 18.52 -0.39
C LEU A 392 11.68 19.04 -1.82
N ALA A 393 10.45 19.37 -2.20
CA ALA A 393 10.12 19.85 -3.54
C ALA A 393 9.05 20.95 -3.48
N LYS A 394 8.63 21.47 -4.64
CA LYS A 394 7.51 22.43 -4.71
C LYS A 394 6.23 21.74 -4.22
N SER A 395 5.36 22.51 -3.57
CA SER A 395 4.03 22.03 -3.18
C SER A 395 3.25 21.52 -4.39
N GLY A 396 2.63 20.33 -4.27
CA GLY A 396 2.02 19.58 -5.37
C GLY A 396 2.99 18.66 -6.14
N GLN A 397 4.26 18.64 -5.76
CA GLN A 397 5.26 17.68 -6.24
C GLN A 397 5.68 16.73 -5.11
N GLY A 398 4.76 16.38 -4.23
CA GLY A 398 5.01 15.52 -3.09
C GLY A 398 5.02 14.03 -3.42
N LEU A 399 4.53 13.25 -2.47
CA LEU A 399 4.54 11.80 -2.53
C LEU A 399 3.11 11.25 -2.46
N TRP A 400 2.81 10.30 -3.33
CA TRP A 400 1.66 9.41 -3.29
C TRP A 400 2.15 8.01 -2.88
N GLY A 401 2.14 7.73 -1.57
CA GLY A 401 2.71 6.52 -0.96
C GLY A 401 3.40 6.83 0.36
N GLY A 402 4.56 6.24 0.63
CA GLY A 402 5.25 6.48 1.88
C GLY A 402 6.76 6.25 1.82
N PRO A 403 7.48 6.62 2.89
CA PRO A 403 8.90 6.37 3.03
C PRO A 403 9.20 4.89 3.34
N ALA A 404 10.48 4.51 3.21
CA ALA A 404 11.01 3.27 3.74
C ALA A 404 12.13 3.53 4.75
N TYR A 405 12.42 2.54 5.58
CA TYR A 405 13.49 2.56 6.57
C TYR A 405 14.51 1.44 6.30
N TYR A 406 15.73 1.66 6.70
CA TYR A 406 16.81 0.68 6.73
C TYR A 406 17.71 0.91 7.94
N ASP A 407 17.97 -0.12 8.73
CA ASP A 407 19.01 -0.05 9.75
C ASP A 407 20.35 -0.40 9.12
N GLY A 408 21.00 0.63 8.58
CA GLY A 408 22.24 0.49 7.82
C GLY A 408 23.48 0.33 8.72
N PRO A 409 24.65 0.04 8.12
CA PRO A 409 25.89 -0.19 8.86
C PRO A 409 26.37 1.03 9.68
N ASN A 410 25.87 2.21 9.35
CA ASN A 410 26.21 3.47 10.03
C ASN A 410 25.00 4.10 10.76
N GLY A 411 23.95 3.33 11.02
CA GLY A 411 22.71 3.76 11.66
C GLY A 411 21.52 3.84 10.71
N GLY A 412 20.36 4.19 11.27
CA GLY A 412 19.08 4.21 10.55
C GLY A 412 19.04 5.21 9.40
N LEU A 413 18.46 4.79 8.28
CA LEU A 413 18.24 5.60 7.07
C LEU A 413 16.74 5.59 6.72
N VAL A 414 16.23 6.74 6.31
CA VAL A 414 14.89 6.91 5.76
C VAL A 414 14.99 7.31 4.30
N TYR A 415 14.25 6.63 3.42
CA TYR A 415 14.22 6.90 1.99
C TYR A 415 12.89 7.45 1.56
N THR A 416 12.93 8.43 0.65
CA THR A 416 11.74 8.98 0.00
C THR A 416 12.08 9.52 -1.38
N GLN A 417 11.12 9.50 -2.31
CA GLN A 417 11.26 10.08 -3.64
C GLN A 417 9.98 10.81 -4.02
N THR A 418 10.06 12.12 -4.13
CA THR A 418 8.93 12.95 -4.51
C THR A 418 8.76 13.07 -6.03
N SER A 419 7.59 13.52 -6.47
CA SER A 419 7.25 13.76 -7.86
C SER A 419 8.22 14.76 -8.51
N GLY A 420 8.84 14.37 -9.62
CA GLY A 420 9.79 15.19 -10.35
C GLY A 420 11.13 15.39 -9.64
N ASP A 421 11.46 14.59 -8.64
CA ASP A 421 12.70 14.69 -7.86
C ASP A 421 13.44 13.34 -7.82
N VAL A 422 14.63 13.33 -7.23
CA VAL A 422 15.48 12.15 -7.07
C VAL A 422 15.15 11.38 -5.80
N LEU A 423 15.56 10.11 -5.72
CA LEU A 423 15.55 9.34 -4.47
C LEU A 423 16.52 9.97 -3.47
N ARG A 424 16.07 10.18 -2.23
CA ARG A 424 16.87 10.75 -1.15
C ARG A 424 16.95 9.81 0.03
N ALA A 425 18.12 9.78 0.67
CA ALA A 425 18.35 9.10 1.93
C ALA A 425 18.61 10.12 3.04
N PHE A 426 17.97 9.90 4.18
CA PHE A 426 18.12 10.74 5.39
C PHE A 426 18.61 9.87 6.54
N GLY A 427 19.76 10.24 7.15
CA GLY A 427 20.22 9.64 8.39
C GLY A 427 19.30 10.02 9.55
N VAL A 428 18.96 9.05 10.39
CA VAL A 428 18.08 9.22 11.55
C VAL A 428 18.92 9.40 12.81
N ALA A 429 18.89 10.57 13.40
CA ALA A 429 19.47 10.80 14.72
C ALA A 429 18.47 10.37 15.81
N THR A 430 18.87 9.43 16.68
CA THR A 430 18.04 8.87 17.77
C THR A 430 18.49 9.33 19.16
N GLY A 431 19.28 10.40 19.23
CA GLY A 431 19.74 11.05 20.47
C GLY A 431 18.69 11.99 21.06
N SER A 432 19.14 12.83 22.01
CA SER A 432 18.26 13.81 22.70
C SER A 432 17.66 14.88 21.78
N GLN A 433 18.23 15.07 20.60
CA GLN A 433 17.71 15.95 19.55
C GLN A 433 17.51 15.12 18.27
N PRO A 434 16.37 14.45 18.13
CA PRO A 434 16.11 13.63 16.97
C PRO A 434 15.98 14.49 15.71
N ALA A 435 16.57 14.00 14.61
CA ALA A 435 16.60 14.72 13.35
C ALA A 435 16.72 13.77 12.16
N LEU A 436 16.25 14.22 10.99
CA LEU A 436 16.50 13.63 9.69
C LEU A 436 17.47 14.55 8.92
N THR A 437 18.63 14.04 8.56
CA THR A 437 19.65 14.78 7.80
C THR A 437 19.89 14.08 6.48
N GLN A 438 19.72 14.78 5.34
CA GLN A 438 20.03 14.19 4.04
C GLN A 438 21.49 13.79 3.96
N VAL A 439 21.75 12.53 3.61
CA VAL A 439 23.11 11.95 3.55
C VAL A 439 23.47 11.46 2.15
N ALA A 440 22.48 11.12 1.32
CA ALA A 440 22.71 10.70 -0.06
C ALA A 440 21.52 11.05 -0.95
N GLU A 441 21.76 11.09 -2.26
CA GLU A 441 20.71 11.21 -3.29
C GLU A 441 21.07 10.43 -4.54
N GLY A 442 20.03 9.93 -5.21
CA GLY A 442 20.12 9.29 -6.52
C GLY A 442 20.18 10.33 -7.64
N ASN A 443 20.25 9.87 -8.88
CA ASN A 443 20.30 10.74 -10.05
C ASN A 443 19.14 10.55 -11.05
N ALA A 444 18.24 9.58 -10.79
CA ALA A 444 17.07 9.37 -11.66
C ALA A 444 15.84 10.08 -11.10
N ILE A 445 15.17 10.84 -11.96
CA ILE A 445 14.00 11.65 -11.64
C ILE A 445 12.75 10.77 -11.67
N ALA A 446 11.96 10.82 -10.60
CA ALA A 446 10.66 10.16 -10.55
C ALA A 446 9.61 10.86 -11.43
N GLY A 447 8.68 10.08 -11.97
CA GLY A 447 7.46 10.60 -12.59
C GLY A 447 6.46 11.15 -11.58
N PHE A 448 5.24 11.40 -12.04
CA PHE A 448 4.14 11.90 -11.21
C PHE A 448 3.87 10.98 -10.01
N GLY A 449 3.69 11.59 -8.85
CA GLY A 449 3.41 10.87 -7.60
C GLY A 449 4.65 10.33 -6.88
N GLY A 450 5.85 10.52 -7.42
CA GLY A 450 7.08 10.00 -6.81
C GLY A 450 7.16 8.48 -6.88
N SER A 451 7.81 7.84 -5.93
CA SER A 451 7.81 6.37 -5.78
C SER A 451 7.84 5.96 -4.32
N THR A 452 7.31 4.78 -4.03
CA THR A 452 7.33 4.18 -2.70
C THR A 452 8.48 3.18 -2.65
N PRO A 453 9.59 3.49 -1.96
CA PRO A 453 10.74 2.61 -1.89
C PRO A 453 10.48 1.41 -0.97
N ILE A 454 11.21 0.32 -1.20
CA ILE A 454 11.43 -0.76 -0.24
C ILE A 454 12.94 -1.03 -0.17
N VAL A 455 13.39 -1.69 0.90
CA VAL A 455 14.80 -2.02 1.11
C VAL A 455 14.96 -3.50 1.41
N SER A 456 16.00 -4.13 0.85
CA SER A 456 16.42 -5.48 1.22
C SER A 456 17.88 -5.46 1.69
N SER A 457 18.22 -6.28 2.68
CA SER A 457 19.58 -6.41 3.20
C SER A 457 19.76 -7.65 4.07
N ASN A 458 21.00 -8.04 4.34
CA ASN A 458 21.35 -8.98 5.41
C ASN A 458 21.61 -8.19 6.70
N GLY A 459 20.54 -7.84 7.43
CA GLY A 459 20.64 -6.95 8.59
C GLY A 459 21.35 -5.65 8.24
N SER A 460 22.28 -5.25 9.10
CA SER A 460 23.12 -4.05 8.91
C SER A 460 24.46 -4.34 8.22
N GLU A 461 24.63 -5.51 7.60
CA GLU A 461 25.89 -5.89 6.95
C GLU A 461 26.20 -4.97 5.75
N SER A 462 27.42 -4.43 5.74
CA SER A 462 27.87 -3.50 4.71
C SER A 462 27.87 -4.14 3.32
N GLY A 463 27.39 -3.41 2.31
CA GLY A 463 27.33 -3.88 0.91
C GLY A 463 26.15 -4.81 0.60
N THR A 464 25.26 -5.09 1.55
CA THR A 464 24.08 -5.92 1.32
C THR A 464 22.81 -5.09 1.10
N GLY A 465 22.77 -3.83 1.57
CA GLY A 465 21.58 -2.99 1.47
C GLY A 465 21.29 -2.51 0.04
N VAL A 466 20.10 -2.82 -0.48
CA VAL A 466 19.60 -2.39 -1.80
C VAL A 466 18.25 -1.71 -1.64
N VAL A 467 18.13 -0.49 -2.14
CA VAL A 467 16.84 0.22 -2.24
C VAL A 467 16.21 -0.04 -3.59
N TRP A 468 14.98 -0.48 -3.59
CA TRP A 468 14.18 -0.76 -4.76
C TRP A 468 13.08 0.28 -4.92
N VAL A 469 12.94 0.84 -6.12
CA VAL A 469 11.88 1.78 -6.46
C VAL A 469 11.22 1.39 -7.78
N VAL A 470 9.91 1.55 -7.85
CA VAL A 470 9.15 1.45 -9.09
C VAL A 470 8.96 2.87 -9.62
N GLN A 471 9.63 3.18 -10.71
CA GLN A 471 9.54 4.50 -11.34
C GLN A 471 8.20 4.68 -12.06
N ARG A 472 7.54 5.78 -11.78
CA ARG A 472 6.26 6.20 -12.38
C ARG A 472 6.55 7.13 -13.56
N GLY A 473 6.76 6.54 -14.74
CA GLY A 473 6.97 7.23 -16.00
C GLY A 473 5.91 6.82 -17.03
N THR A 474 6.29 6.80 -18.31
CA THR A 474 5.44 6.30 -19.39
C THR A 474 5.28 4.77 -19.34
N THR A 475 6.22 4.08 -18.68
CA THR A 475 6.22 2.64 -18.46
C THR A 475 6.62 2.33 -17.03
N VAL A 476 6.25 1.14 -16.54
CA VAL A 476 6.74 0.61 -15.27
C VAL A 476 8.23 0.33 -15.38
N ALA A 477 9.06 0.91 -14.53
CA ALA A 477 10.48 0.64 -14.49
C ALA A 477 10.94 0.33 -13.07
N LEU A 478 11.56 -0.85 -12.88
CA LEU A 478 12.27 -1.18 -11.64
C LEU A 478 13.64 -0.51 -11.66
N GLN A 479 14.00 0.15 -10.57
CA GLN A 479 15.36 0.61 -10.30
C GLN A 479 15.83 0.12 -8.95
N ALA A 480 17.13 -0.20 -8.87
CA ALA A 480 17.81 -0.63 -7.65
C ALA A 480 19.00 0.27 -7.37
N TYR A 481 19.20 0.65 -6.11
CA TYR A 481 20.30 1.51 -5.68
C TYR A 481 21.04 0.89 -4.51
N ASP A 482 22.34 1.19 -4.39
CA ASP A 482 23.07 0.98 -3.14
C ASP A 482 22.41 1.82 -2.03
N ALA A 483 22.00 1.17 -0.94
CA ALA A 483 21.28 1.83 0.13
C ALA A 483 22.09 2.90 0.86
N VAL A 484 23.41 2.78 0.88
CA VAL A 484 24.30 3.74 1.55
C VAL A 484 24.78 4.83 0.59
N ASN A 485 25.05 4.46 -0.69
CA ASN A 485 25.61 5.34 -1.71
C ASN A 485 24.67 5.40 -2.92
N LEU A 486 23.53 6.12 -2.81
CA LEU A 486 22.50 6.12 -3.84
C LEU A 486 23.06 6.37 -5.25
N GLY A 487 23.54 7.54 -5.59
CA GLY A 487 24.14 7.87 -6.89
C GLY A 487 23.38 7.34 -8.11
N ALA A 488 24.09 6.65 -9.01
CA ALA A 488 23.49 5.96 -10.16
C ALA A 488 22.87 4.62 -9.74
N PRO A 489 21.75 4.20 -10.37
CA PRO A 489 21.18 2.90 -10.08
C PRO A 489 22.13 1.77 -10.42
N LEU A 490 22.19 0.76 -9.57
CA LEU A 490 22.89 -0.51 -9.81
C LEU A 490 22.24 -1.27 -10.96
N PHE A 491 20.92 -1.15 -11.07
CA PHE A 491 20.09 -1.81 -12.06
C PHE A 491 18.89 -0.95 -12.43
N ALA A 492 18.50 -0.98 -13.70
CA ALA A 492 17.27 -0.39 -14.20
C ALA A 492 16.71 -1.21 -15.37
N ALA A 493 15.43 -1.56 -15.32
CA ALA A 493 14.77 -2.28 -16.42
C ALA A 493 13.28 -1.96 -16.46
N ASN A 494 12.69 -2.12 -17.66
CA ASN A 494 11.24 -2.09 -17.83
C ASN A 494 10.61 -3.32 -17.17
N ALA A 495 9.48 -3.14 -16.51
CA ALA A 495 8.74 -4.16 -15.78
C ALA A 495 7.27 -4.25 -16.22
N GLY A 496 6.88 -3.57 -17.30
CA GLY A 496 5.52 -3.58 -17.83
C GLY A 496 5.01 -2.20 -18.21
N THR A 497 3.70 -2.06 -18.23
CA THR A 497 3.00 -0.83 -18.58
C THR A 497 1.95 -0.46 -17.53
N TRP A 498 1.48 0.78 -17.54
CA TRP A 498 0.35 1.25 -16.76
C TRP A 498 -0.89 1.30 -17.63
N ALA A 499 -2.09 1.08 -17.05
CA ALA A 499 -3.34 1.42 -17.71
C ALA A 499 -3.49 2.96 -17.83
N ASN A 500 -3.07 3.69 -16.79
CA ASN A 500 -2.77 5.13 -16.85
C ASN A 500 -1.55 5.45 -15.98
N SER A 501 -0.95 6.64 -16.15
CA SER A 501 0.21 7.08 -15.36
C SER A 501 -0.15 7.80 -14.06
N HIS A 502 -1.43 7.80 -13.65
CA HIS A 502 -1.94 8.37 -12.39
C HIS A 502 -2.12 7.26 -11.34
N GLY A 503 -3.34 7.06 -10.83
CA GLY A 503 -3.63 6.13 -9.74
C GLY A 503 -3.19 4.69 -9.99
N ASN A 504 -3.21 4.22 -11.25
CA ASN A 504 -2.69 2.90 -11.64
C ASN A 504 -1.18 2.74 -11.39
N ALA A 505 -0.43 3.83 -11.41
CA ALA A 505 1.02 3.81 -11.22
C ALA A 505 1.44 3.84 -9.74
N PHE A 506 0.51 4.01 -8.78
CA PHE A 506 0.84 4.09 -7.35
C PHE A 506 0.99 2.70 -6.74
N VAL A 507 1.96 1.95 -7.21
CA VAL A 507 2.25 0.59 -6.80
C VAL A 507 3.58 0.50 -6.07
N THR A 508 3.76 -0.59 -5.32
CA THR A 508 4.97 -0.91 -4.58
C THR A 508 5.46 -2.30 -4.99
N ALA A 509 6.75 -2.44 -5.28
CA ALA A 509 7.35 -3.75 -5.48
C ALA A 509 7.38 -4.56 -4.17
N MET A 510 7.55 -5.87 -4.27
CA MET A 510 7.86 -6.75 -3.15
C MET A 510 9.15 -7.48 -3.47
N GLU A 511 10.09 -7.51 -2.52
CA GLU A 511 11.30 -8.33 -2.59
C GLU A 511 11.22 -9.41 -1.53
N ALA A 512 11.50 -10.65 -1.87
CA ALA A 512 11.62 -11.76 -0.94
C ALA A 512 12.38 -12.93 -1.58
N ASN A 513 13.22 -13.57 -0.77
CA ASN A 513 13.87 -14.84 -1.10
C ASN A 513 14.62 -14.80 -2.44
N GLY A 514 15.40 -13.73 -2.66
CA GLY A 514 16.23 -13.55 -3.86
C GLY A 514 15.45 -13.15 -5.12
N ARG A 515 14.22 -12.66 -4.98
CA ARG A 515 13.39 -12.20 -6.09
C ARG A 515 12.72 -10.88 -5.81
N VAL A 516 12.55 -10.06 -6.86
CA VAL A 516 11.78 -8.80 -6.81
C VAL A 516 10.57 -8.94 -7.74
N TYR A 517 9.39 -8.73 -7.21
CA TYR A 517 8.11 -8.82 -7.90
C TYR A 517 7.57 -7.42 -8.14
N VAL A 518 7.41 -7.04 -9.40
CA VAL A 518 6.99 -5.69 -9.79
C VAL A 518 5.60 -5.76 -10.43
N PRO A 519 4.57 -5.22 -9.75
CA PRO A 519 3.21 -5.20 -10.27
C PRO A 519 3.06 -4.15 -11.38
N ALA A 520 2.21 -4.47 -12.36
CA ALA A 520 1.87 -3.62 -13.50
C ALA A 520 0.43 -3.86 -13.97
N TYR A 521 0.06 -3.37 -15.14
CA TYR A 521 -1.20 -3.69 -15.79
C TYR A 521 -1.12 -5.08 -16.42
N GLU A 522 -2.02 -5.97 -16.04
CA GLU A 522 -2.14 -7.36 -16.52
C GLU A 522 -0.90 -8.24 -16.31
N THR A 523 0.10 -7.77 -15.55
CA THR A 523 1.33 -8.53 -15.35
C THR A 523 1.96 -8.29 -13.98
N VAL A 524 2.74 -9.29 -13.51
CA VAL A 524 3.76 -9.12 -12.47
C VAL A 524 5.08 -9.60 -13.05
N THR A 525 6.06 -8.70 -13.16
CA THR A 525 7.40 -9.05 -13.64
C THR A 525 8.29 -9.45 -12.46
N VAL A 526 8.97 -10.59 -12.61
CA VAL A 526 9.86 -11.16 -11.60
C VAL A 526 11.31 -10.93 -12.02
N PHE A 527 12.09 -10.32 -11.14
CA PHE A 527 13.53 -10.13 -11.28
C PHE A 527 14.29 -10.93 -10.23
N GLY A 528 15.53 -11.27 -10.54
CA GLY A 528 16.43 -11.99 -9.65
C GLY A 528 17.72 -12.36 -10.36
N LEU A 529 18.57 -13.17 -9.69
CA LEU A 529 19.81 -13.62 -10.31
C LEU A 529 19.49 -14.74 -11.31
N GLY A 530 19.98 -14.68 -12.54
CA GLY A 530 19.95 -15.76 -13.52
C GLY A 530 20.80 -16.96 -13.06
N SER A 531 20.49 -18.17 -13.56
CA SER A 531 21.25 -19.40 -13.30
C SER A 531 22.62 -19.41 -13.97
#